data_3cda6c9ea90d63ab5b7b272f43983c3b
#
_entry.id   3cda6c9ea90d63ab5b7b272f43983c3b
#
_cell.length_a   1.000
_cell.length_b   1.000
_cell.length_c   1.000
_cell.angle_alpha   90.00
_cell.angle_beta   90.00
_cell.angle_gamma   90.00
#
_symmetry.space_group_name_H-M   'P 1'
#
loop_
_entity.id
_entity.type
_entity.pdbx_description
1 polymer ?
#
loop_
_entity_poly.entity_id
_entity_poly.type
_entity_poly.pdbx_seq_one_letter_code
_entity_poly.pdbx_strand_id
1 'polypeptide(L)'
;MKFNNVLETIGKTPVVRLSKLFPNHNVWIKLERTNPGGSVKDRIALAMIEAAEKEGKINKDTKIIEPTSGNTGVGLAMVSAVKGYDLTLVMPESMSVERRKLMSAYGAKIVLTPRELGMKGAIAKAQELAEKENNTWIPQQFENTANPEIHRNTTAQEILNDFSEGVDFLITGVGTGGHITGISEILKQRFPQLKAFAVEPEQSPVISGGAPGPHAIQGIGAGFIPAVLNTDILEGAVLVGKDEAFSFTQRLAKEEGILGGISTGASLAAIAKKLGEIPQNATVLTINYDTGERYWSVDGLFEENIISE
;
A
#
# COMPACT_ATOMS: atom_id res chain seq x y z
N MET A 1 5.90 4.90 25.92
CA MET A 1 7.09 4.67 25.08
C MET A 1 7.71 6.01 24.71
N LYS A 2 9.03 6.10 24.58
CA LYS A 2 9.74 7.30 24.13
C LYS A 2 10.58 6.92 22.91
N PHE A 3 10.57 7.75 21.87
CA PHE A 3 11.30 7.56 20.62
C PHE A 3 12.17 8.78 20.33
N ASN A 4 13.29 8.60 19.65
CA ASN A 4 14.20 9.70 19.30
C ASN A 4 13.69 10.51 18.10
N ASN A 5 12.99 9.85 17.18
CA ASN A 5 12.34 10.49 16.03
C ASN A 5 11.12 9.69 15.59
N VAL A 6 10.34 10.24 14.67
CA VAL A 6 9.08 9.65 14.21
C VAL A 6 9.28 8.34 13.43
N LEU A 7 10.43 8.11 12.81
CA LEU A 7 10.68 6.89 12.01
C LEU A 7 10.73 5.63 12.89
N GLU A 8 11.12 5.77 14.16
CA GLU A 8 11.12 4.66 15.12
C GLU A 8 9.71 4.18 15.51
N THR A 9 8.67 4.97 15.15
CA THR A 9 7.26 4.61 15.39
C THR A 9 6.63 3.83 14.24
N ILE A 10 7.35 3.61 13.13
CA ILE A 10 6.88 2.83 12.00
C ILE A 10 6.76 1.35 12.40
N GLY A 11 5.64 0.74 12.04
CA GLY A 11 5.35 -0.65 12.39
C GLY A 11 4.61 -0.81 13.71
N LYS A 12 4.60 -2.04 14.25
CA LYS A 12 3.84 -2.45 15.44
C LYS A 12 2.36 -2.01 15.35
N THR A 13 1.81 -2.12 14.16
CA THR A 13 0.44 -1.69 13.86
C THR A 13 -0.57 -2.68 14.47
N PRO A 14 -1.69 -2.21 15.03
CA PRO A 14 -2.67 -3.09 15.66
C PRO A 14 -3.45 -3.92 14.65
N VAL A 15 -4.06 -5.00 15.14
CA VAL A 15 -5.01 -5.85 14.40
C VAL A 15 -6.37 -5.74 15.05
N VAL A 16 -7.43 -5.62 14.25
CA VAL A 16 -8.81 -5.47 14.72
C VAL A 16 -9.70 -6.53 14.07
N ARG A 17 -10.61 -7.13 14.84
CA ARG A 17 -11.62 -8.05 14.30
C ARG A 17 -12.78 -7.26 13.68
N LEU A 18 -13.21 -7.66 12.47
CA LEU A 18 -14.32 -7.04 11.76
C LEU A 18 -15.63 -7.78 12.08
N SER A 19 -16.13 -7.61 13.30
CA SER A 19 -17.24 -8.40 13.84
C SER A 19 -18.61 -7.95 13.34
N LYS A 20 -18.74 -6.73 12.85
CA LYS A 20 -20.00 -6.22 12.27
C LYS A 20 -20.10 -6.47 10.78
N LEU A 21 -18.99 -6.27 10.05
CA LEU A 21 -18.93 -6.57 8.62
C LEU A 21 -19.04 -8.07 8.31
N PHE A 22 -18.43 -8.90 9.17
CA PHE A 22 -18.35 -10.36 8.98
C PHE A 22 -18.73 -11.11 10.27
N PRO A 23 -19.98 -11.01 10.77
CA PRO A 23 -20.37 -11.49 12.09
C PRO A 23 -20.21 -13.01 12.28
N ASN A 24 -20.31 -13.79 11.20
CA ASN A 24 -20.26 -15.24 11.22
C ASN A 24 -18.87 -15.81 10.82
N HIS A 25 -17.86 -14.96 10.62
CA HIS A 25 -16.52 -15.36 10.21
C HIS A 25 -15.45 -14.69 11.09
N ASN A 26 -14.30 -15.31 11.16
CA ASN A 26 -13.16 -14.81 11.94
C ASN A 26 -12.25 -13.95 11.05
N VAL A 27 -12.74 -12.75 10.68
CA VAL A 27 -12.03 -11.81 9.80
C VAL A 27 -11.34 -10.72 10.60
N TRP A 28 -10.06 -10.49 10.31
CA TRP A 28 -9.19 -9.52 10.96
C TRP A 28 -8.57 -8.57 9.96
N ILE A 29 -8.31 -7.34 10.39
CA ILE A 29 -7.66 -6.31 9.59
C ILE A 29 -6.48 -5.70 10.34
N LYS A 30 -5.28 -5.69 9.71
CA LYS A 30 -4.09 -5.03 10.25
C LYS A 30 -4.06 -3.57 9.82
N LEU A 31 -4.03 -2.66 10.80
CA LEU A 31 -4.22 -1.22 10.59
C LEU A 31 -2.92 -0.50 10.20
N GLU A 32 -2.40 -0.72 9.00
CA GLU A 32 -1.21 -0.05 8.49
C GLU A 32 -1.38 1.47 8.33
N ARG A 33 -2.62 1.97 8.35
CA ARG A 33 -2.91 3.41 8.42
C ARG A 33 -2.37 4.08 9.67
N THR A 34 -2.08 3.32 10.72
CA THR A 34 -1.55 3.85 11.99
C THR A 34 -0.05 4.13 11.96
N ASN A 35 0.66 3.78 10.90
CA ASN A 35 2.00 4.28 10.68
C ASN A 35 2.01 5.82 10.64
N PRO A 36 3.10 6.50 11.03
CA PRO A 36 3.13 7.95 11.21
C PRO A 36 2.85 8.77 9.93
N GLY A 37 3.24 8.26 8.75
CA GLY A 37 2.86 8.84 7.45
C GLY A 37 1.50 8.36 6.96
N GLY A 38 0.77 7.56 7.74
CA GLY A 38 -0.60 7.13 7.48
C GLY A 38 -0.76 6.01 6.47
N SER A 39 0.25 5.19 6.23
CA SER A 39 0.13 4.05 5.30
C SER A 39 1.17 2.95 5.48
N VAL A 40 0.89 1.78 4.88
CA VAL A 40 1.83 0.65 4.75
C VAL A 40 3.15 1.05 4.04
N LYS A 41 3.14 2.12 3.26
CA LYS A 41 4.29 2.56 2.47
C LYS A 41 5.38 3.23 3.30
N ASP A 42 5.08 3.63 4.52
CA ASP A 42 6.09 4.16 5.44
C ASP A 42 7.18 3.13 5.70
N ARG A 43 6.80 1.85 5.81
CA ARG A 43 7.75 0.74 6.00
C ARG A 43 8.74 0.63 4.84
N ILE A 44 8.23 0.58 3.60
CA ILE A 44 9.11 0.43 2.43
C ILE A 44 9.91 1.68 2.14
N ALA A 45 9.37 2.87 2.40
CA ALA A 45 10.09 4.13 2.23
C ALA A 45 11.33 4.18 3.13
N LEU A 46 11.18 3.83 4.41
CA LEU A 46 12.31 3.74 5.34
C LEU A 46 13.29 2.65 4.91
N ALA A 47 12.80 1.45 4.63
CA ALA A 47 13.64 0.30 4.29
C ALA A 47 14.47 0.51 3.03
N MET A 48 13.90 1.07 1.97
CA MET A 48 14.62 1.33 0.72
C MET A 48 15.75 2.34 0.93
N ILE A 49 15.51 3.42 1.67
CA ILE A 49 16.51 4.43 1.99
C ILE A 49 17.62 3.82 2.87
N GLU A 50 17.27 3.11 3.93
CA GLU A 50 18.26 2.49 4.83
C GLU A 50 19.09 1.40 4.16
N ALA A 51 18.49 0.61 3.26
CA ALA A 51 19.23 -0.35 2.45
C ALA A 51 20.24 0.35 1.53
N ALA A 52 19.83 1.44 0.87
CA ALA A 52 20.71 2.21 0.00
C ALA A 52 21.85 2.91 0.78
N GLU A 53 21.59 3.41 1.99
CA GLU A 53 22.61 3.93 2.90
C GLU A 53 23.64 2.85 3.27
N LYS A 54 23.15 1.68 3.69
CA LYS A 54 23.98 0.54 4.09
C LYS A 54 24.85 0.02 2.95
N GLU A 55 24.33 0.04 1.74
CA GLU A 55 25.03 -0.40 0.53
C GLU A 55 25.97 0.67 -0.05
N GLY A 56 25.99 1.87 0.53
CA GLY A 56 26.79 3.00 0.03
C GLY A 56 26.30 3.57 -1.30
N LYS A 57 25.06 3.25 -1.71
CA LYS A 57 24.44 3.78 -2.93
C LYS A 57 24.04 5.23 -2.81
N ILE A 58 23.77 5.68 -1.58
CA ILE A 58 23.41 7.08 -1.27
C ILE A 58 24.25 7.60 -0.10
N ASN A 59 24.46 8.91 -0.12
CA ASN A 59 25.10 9.68 0.94
C ASN A 59 24.30 10.97 1.18
N LYS A 60 24.75 11.83 2.10
CA LYS A 60 24.02 13.06 2.48
C LYS A 60 23.76 14.03 1.33
N ASP A 61 24.58 13.99 0.29
CA ASP A 61 24.47 14.88 -0.87
C ASP A 61 23.67 14.25 -2.01
N THR A 62 23.18 13.02 -1.83
CA THR A 62 22.41 12.30 -2.86
C THR A 62 21.01 12.90 -2.98
N LYS A 63 20.61 13.22 -4.20
CA LYS A 63 19.24 13.62 -4.52
C LYS A 63 18.39 12.37 -4.82
N ILE A 64 17.32 12.21 -4.07
CA ILE A 64 16.37 11.11 -4.27
C ILE A 64 15.30 11.59 -5.26
N ILE A 65 15.05 10.81 -6.30
CA ILE A 65 14.02 11.10 -7.30
C ILE A 65 13.12 9.88 -7.43
N GLU A 66 11.80 10.01 -7.24
CA GLU A 66 10.88 8.89 -7.40
C GLU A 66 9.64 9.29 -8.21
N PRO A 67 9.30 8.52 -9.26
CA PRO A 67 8.05 8.71 -10.00
C PRO A 67 6.89 8.08 -9.23
N THR A 68 6.24 8.88 -8.40
CA THR A 68 5.09 8.40 -7.59
C THR A 68 4.17 9.54 -7.19
N SER A 69 2.90 9.24 -7.16
CA SER A 69 1.85 10.17 -6.70
C SER A 69 1.10 9.66 -5.48
N GLY A 70 1.48 8.48 -5.00
CA GLY A 70 0.75 7.77 -3.96
C GLY A 70 1.43 7.80 -2.60
N ASN A 71 1.05 6.85 -1.77
CA ASN A 71 1.52 6.71 -0.40
C ASN A 71 3.04 6.52 -0.28
N THR A 72 3.68 5.94 -1.29
CA THR A 72 5.15 5.83 -1.33
C THR A 72 5.81 7.21 -1.34
N GLY A 73 5.28 8.16 -2.12
CA GLY A 73 5.76 9.53 -2.12
C GLY A 73 5.63 10.22 -0.77
N VAL A 74 4.52 9.99 -0.07
CA VAL A 74 4.32 10.51 1.30
C VAL A 74 5.34 9.90 2.27
N GLY A 75 5.52 8.57 2.23
CA GLY A 75 6.51 7.88 3.08
C GLY A 75 7.93 8.35 2.80
N LEU A 76 8.33 8.44 1.51
CA LEU A 76 9.65 8.96 1.12
C LEU A 76 9.85 10.42 1.58
N ALA A 77 8.82 11.27 1.45
CA ALA A 77 8.90 12.66 1.89
C ALA A 77 9.10 12.76 3.41
N MET A 78 8.36 12.00 4.20
CA MET A 78 8.54 11.95 5.65
C MET A 78 9.93 11.44 6.05
N VAL A 79 10.39 10.34 5.45
CA VAL A 79 11.72 9.76 5.75
C VAL A 79 12.84 10.73 5.34
N SER A 80 12.72 11.34 4.16
CA SER A 80 13.70 12.32 3.67
C SER A 80 13.77 13.56 4.56
N ALA A 81 12.63 14.05 5.04
CA ALA A 81 12.58 15.18 5.97
C ALA A 81 13.37 14.90 7.26
N VAL A 82 13.21 13.69 7.84
CA VAL A 82 13.89 13.29 9.08
C VAL A 82 15.37 13.01 8.87
N LYS A 83 15.73 12.36 7.75
CA LYS A 83 17.11 11.98 7.44
C LYS A 83 17.91 13.08 6.74
N GLY A 84 17.25 14.15 6.27
CA GLY A 84 17.89 15.32 5.64
C GLY A 84 18.23 15.11 4.16
N TYR A 85 17.50 14.28 3.42
CA TYR A 85 17.69 14.07 1.99
C TYR A 85 16.92 15.10 1.14
N ASP A 86 17.52 15.52 0.03
CA ASP A 86 16.83 16.28 -1.02
C ASP A 86 15.97 15.31 -1.86
N LEU A 87 14.65 15.46 -1.77
CA LEU A 87 13.68 14.59 -2.46
C LEU A 87 12.92 15.35 -3.54
N THR A 88 12.92 14.78 -4.74
CA THR A 88 12.06 15.21 -5.86
C THR A 88 11.08 14.11 -6.22
N LEU A 89 9.79 14.41 -6.19
CA LEU A 89 8.73 13.50 -6.60
C LEU A 89 8.16 13.93 -7.95
N VAL A 90 8.08 13.00 -8.88
CA VAL A 90 7.57 13.24 -10.23
C VAL A 90 6.22 12.57 -10.40
N MET A 91 5.21 13.33 -10.84
CA MET A 91 3.84 12.82 -10.95
C MET A 91 3.02 13.57 -12.01
N PRO A 92 1.98 12.94 -12.59
CA PRO A 92 1.05 13.63 -13.47
C PRO A 92 0.31 14.76 -12.75
N GLU A 93 0.02 15.84 -13.46
CA GLU A 93 -0.74 16.99 -12.94
C GLU A 93 -2.18 16.64 -12.53
N SER A 94 -2.71 15.49 -12.99
CA SER A 94 -4.03 14.97 -12.61
C SER A 94 -4.11 14.46 -11.18
N MET A 95 -2.98 14.38 -10.48
CA MET A 95 -2.96 13.91 -9.08
C MET A 95 -3.54 14.94 -8.11
N SER A 96 -4.16 14.45 -7.02
CA SER A 96 -4.87 15.30 -6.07
C SER A 96 -3.99 16.38 -5.46
N VAL A 97 -4.55 17.56 -5.30
CA VAL A 97 -3.86 18.73 -4.72
C VAL A 97 -3.48 18.45 -3.26
N GLU A 98 -4.31 17.73 -2.52
CA GLU A 98 -4.11 17.37 -1.12
C GLU A 98 -2.83 16.54 -0.95
N ARG A 99 -2.63 15.53 -1.81
CA ARG A 99 -1.41 14.70 -1.79
C ARG A 99 -0.17 15.53 -2.11
N ARG A 100 -0.25 16.41 -3.12
CA ARG A 100 0.86 17.29 -3.47
C ARG A 100 1.23 18.21 -2.30
N LYS A 101 0.22 18.82 -1.65
CA LYS A 101 0.42 19.66 -0.47
C LYS A 101 1.03 18.90 0.70
N LEU A 102 0.58 17.66 0.96
CA LEU A 102 1.11 16.82 2.02
C LEU A 102 2.60 16.50 1.80
N MET A 103 2.98 16.08 0.59
CA MET A 103 4.38 15.80 0.25
C MET A 103 5.25 17.07 0.33
N SER A 104 4.75 18.20 -0.16
CA SER A 104 5.45 19.50 -0.06
C SER A 104 5.59 19.98 1.37
N ALA A 105 4.64 19.69 2.25
CA ALA A 105 4.72 20.04 3.68
C ALA A 105 5.89 19.31 4.39
N TYR A 106 6.28 18.13 3.91
CA TYR A 106 7.49 17.42 4.35
C TYR A 106 8.77 17.95 3.67
N GLY A 107 8.68 18.92 2.77
CA GLY A 107 9.83 19.51 2.08
C GLY A 107 10.17 18.88 0.72
N ALA A 108 9.39 17.92 0.22
CA ALA A 108 9.62 17.34 -1.08
C ALA A 108 9.36 18.34 -2.22
N LYS A 109 10.22 18.35 -3.22
CA LYS A 109 10.02 19.06 -4.49
C LYS A 109 9.08 18.25 -5.38
N ILE A 110 8.13 18.93 -6.03
CA ILE A 110 7.17 18.27 -6.91
C ILE A 110 7.41 18.72 -8.35
N VAL A 111 7.61 17.74 -9.24
CA VAL A 111 7.67 17.96 -10.68
C VAL A 111 6.42 17.37 -11.31
N LEU A 112 5.63 18.21 -11.98
CA LEU A 112 4.41 17.79 -12.66
C LEU A 112 4.69 17.47 -14.12
N THR A 113 4.08 16.39 -14.60
CA THR A 113 4.09 15.99 -16.02
C THR A 113 2.69 16.10 -16.63
N PRO A 114 2.57 16.26 -17.95
CA PRO A 114 1.28 16.33 -18.62
C PRO A 114 0.38 15.14 -18.27
N ARG A 115 -0.91 15.42 -18.04
CA ARG A 115 -1.94 14.43 -17.67
C ARG A 115 -2.01 13.27 -18.64
N GLU A 116 -1.90 13.56 -19.93
CA GLU A 116 -2.07 12.62 -21.03
C GLU A 116 -0.99 11.54 -21.05
N LEU A 117 0.19 11.84 -20.49
CA LEU A 117 1.31 10.90 -20.41
C LEU A 117 1.21 9.94 -19.22
N GLY A 118 0.32 10.22 -18.25
CA GLY A 118 0.11 9.38 -17.07
C GLY A 118 1.40 9.06 -16.32
N MET A 119 1.42 7.91 -15.66
CA MET A 119 2.62 7.47 -14.91
C MET A 119 3.82 7.17 -15.82
N LYS A 120 3.60 6.78 -17.09
CA LYS A 120 4.71 6.56 -18.04
C LYS A 120 5.50 7.86 -18.27
N GLY A 121 4.80 8.97 -18.40
CA GLY A 121 5.44 10.30 -18.50
C GLY A 121 6.21 10.69 -17.23
N ALA A 122 5.67 10.39 -16.08
CA ALA A 122 6.35 10.65 -14.81
C ALA A 122 7.63 9.80 -14.64
N ILE A 123 7.59 8.54 -15.03
CA ILE A 123 8.77 7.63 -15.02
C ILE A 123 9.86 8.16 -15.97
N ALA A 124 9.50 8.47 -17.23
CA ALA A 124 10.45 9.01 -18.20
C ALA A 124 11.08 10.33 -17.71
N LYS A 125 10.27 11.21 -17.09
CA LYS A 125 10.76 12.48 -16.55
C LYS A 125 11.67 12.30 -15.33
N ALA A 126 11.39 11.33 -14.47
CA ALA A 126 12.26 11.01 -13.34
C ALA A 126 13.62 10.49 -13.81
N GLN A 127 13.65 9.65 -14.83
CA GLN A 127 14.89 9.17 -15.46
C GLN A 127 15.68 10.32 -16.10
N GLU A 128 15.01 11.17 -16.89
CA GLU A 128 15.63 12.35 -17.49
C GLU A 128 16.29 13.28 -16.42
N LEU A 129 15.60 13.48 -15.30
CA LEU A 129 16.16 14.30 -14.20
C LEU A 129 17.36 13.61 -13.55
N ALA A 130 17.30 12.29 -13.35
CA ALA A 130 18.40 11.53 -12.77
C ALA A 130 19.65 11.52 -13.67
N GLU A 131 19.49 11.49 -15.00
CA GLU A 131 20.59 11.55 -15.96
C GLU A 131 21.25 12.94 -16.05
N LYS A 132 20.49 14.01 -15.79
CA LYS A 132 20.98 15.39 -15.85
C LYS A 132 21.74 15.86 -14.62
N GLU A 133 21.56 15.15 -13.52
CA GLU A 133 22.13 15.53 -12.24
C GLU A 133 23.14 14.48 -11.76
N ASN A 134 24.22 14.94 -11.16
CA ASN A 134 25.17 14.04 -10.51
C ASN A 134 24.65 13.60 -9.14
N ASN A 135 25.02 12.41 -8.72
CA ASN A 135 24.70 11.85 -7.40
C ASN A 135 23.18 11.79 -7.13
N THR A 136 22.47 11.10 -8.02
CA THR A 136 21.03 10.84 -7.91
C THR A 136 20.76 9.37 -7.63
N TRP A 137 19.61 9.08 -7.01
CA TRP A 137 19.13 7.74 -6.77
C TRP A 137 17.61 7.66 -6.92
N ILE A 138 17.15 6.61 -7.62
CA ILE A 138 15.73 6.29 -7.78
C ILE A 138 15.43 5.03 -6.97
N PRO A 139 14.56 5.08 -5.95
CA PRO A 139 14.21 3.94 -5.10
C PRO A 139 13.64 2.71 -5.82
N GLN A 140 12.87 2.90 -6.90
CA GLN A 140 12.30 1.82 -7.72
C GLN A 140 11.46 0.81 -6.93
N GLN A 141 10.40 1.27 -6.28
CA GLN A 141 9.57 0.47 -5.37
C GLN A 141 9.06 -0.87 -5.93
N PHE A 142 8.94 -1.02 -7.24
CA PHE A 142 8.45 -2.25 -7.90
C PHE A 142 9.54 -3.31 -8.13
N GLU A 143 10.81 -2.94 -7.97
CA GLU A 143 11.97 -3.79 -8.24
C GLU A 143 12.88 -3.93 -7.01
N ASN A 144 12.82 -2.97 -6.09
CA ASN A 144 13.70 -2.90 -4.93
C ASN A 144 13.41 -4.01 -3.92
N THR A 145 14.36 -4.90 -3.71
CA THR A 145 14.24 -6.05 -2.82
C THR A 145 14.06 -5.68 -1.34
N ALA A 146 14.45 -4.47 -0.92
CA ALA A 146 14.18 -3.98 0.43
C ALA A 146 12.66 -3.85 0.71
N ASN A 147 11.82 -3.74 -0.33
CA ASN A 147 10.37 -3.68 -0.20
C ASN A 147 9.79 -4.99 0.40
N PRO A 148 9.89 -6.17 -0.22
CA PRO A 148 9.40 -7.39 0.43
C PRO A 148 10.20 -7.73 1.70
N GLU A 149 11.48 -7.39 1.77
CA GLU A 149 12.33 -7.71 2.91
C GLU A 149 11.87 -7.05 4.21
N ILE A 150 11.45 -5.77 4.18
CA ILE A 150 10.92 -5.12 5.39
C ILE A 150 9.64 -5.81 5.88
N HIS A 151 8.83 -6.33 4.98
CA HIS A 151 7.62 -7.05 5.36
C HIS A 151 7.92 -8.44 5.94
N ARG A 152 8.98 -9.13 5.47
CA ARG A 152 9.48 -10.38 6.09
C ARG A 152 9.96 -10.13 7.52
N ASN A 153 10.73 -9.06 7.70
CA ASN A 153 11.43 -8.77 8.96
C ASN A 153 10.56 -8.07 10.00
N THR A 154 9.45 -7.42 9.60
CA THR A 154 8.60 -6.66 10.51
C THR A 154 7.14 -7.07 10.44
N THR A 155 6.44 -6.80 9.36
CA THR A 155 4.99 -7.04 9.25
C THR A 155 4.61 -8.50 9.49
N ALA A 156 5.36 -9.43 8.90
CA ALA A 156 5.13 -10.86 9.08
C ALA A 156 5.39 -11.29 10.53
N GLN A 157 6.44 -10.77 11.17
CA GLN A 157 6.78 -11.07 12.56
C GLN A 157 5.72 -10.53 13.52
N GLU A 158 5.19 -9.33 13.25
CA GLU A 158 4.07 -8.78 14.01
C GLU A 158 2.84 -9.70 13.89
N ILE A 159 2.50 -10.16 12.69
CA ILE A 159 1.38 -11.08 12.47
C ILE A 159 1.59 -12.43 13.18
N LEU A 160 2.80 -13.00 13.14
CA LEU A 160 3.12 -14.23 13.88
C LEU A 160 2.93 -14.07 15.39
N ASN A 161 3.24 -12.90 15.94
CA ASN A 161 3.03 -12.61 17.36
C ASN A 161 1.55 -12.42 17.72
N ASP A 162 0.78 -11.78 16.81
CA ASP A 162 -0.64 -11.49 17.02
C ASP A 162 -1.52 -12.76 16.82
N PHE A 163 -1.08 -13.71 16.00
CA PHE A 163 -1.82 -14.93 15.63
C PHE A 163 -1.00 -16.19 15.91
N SER A 164 -0.81 -16.51 17.18
CA SER A 164 -0.08 -17.73 17.61
C SER A 164 -0.71 -19.03 17.10
N GLU A 165 -2.04 -19.06 16.97
CA GLU A 165 -2.82 -20.22 16.50
C GLU A 165 -2.81 -20.34 14.96
N GLY A 166 -2.39 -19.30 14.26
CA GLY A 166 -2.27 -19.28 12.81
C GLY A 166 -3.22 -18.34 12.08
N VAL A 167 -2.91 -18.15 10.80
CA VAL A 167 -3.74 -17.48 9.80
C VAL A 167 -3.98 -18.48 8.68
N ASP A 168 -5.25 -18.70 8.33
CA ASP A 168 -5.63 -19.68 7.29
C ASP A 168 -5.69 -18.99 5.91
N PHE A 169 -6.14 -17.75 5.87
CA PHE A 169 -6.28 -16.97 4.64
C PHE A 169 -5.69 -15.58 4.79
N LEU A 170 -4.84 -15.21 3.83
CA LEU A 170 -4.37 -13.83 3.64
C LEU A 170 -4.94 -13.31 2.32
N ILE A 171 -5.84 -12.33 2.36
CA ILE A 171 -6.50 -11.76 1.17
C ILE A 171 -6.19 -10.29 1.11
N THR A 172 -5.32 -9.87 0.19
CA THR A 172 -4.80 -8.49 0.14
C THR A 172 -4.64 -7.96 -1.27
N GLY A 173 -4.86 -6.65 -1.44
CA GLY A 173 -4.68 -5.94 -2.70
C GLY A 173 -3.22 -5.85 -3.13
N VAL A 174 -2.94 -6.01 -4.41
CA VAL A 174 -1.57 -5.96 -4.95
C VAL A 174 -1.32 -4.66 -5.71
N GLY A 175 -0.49 -3.79 -5.09
CA GLY A 175 0.16 -2.65 -5.77
C GLY A 175 1.56 -3.04 -6.24
N THR A 176 2.56 -2.88 -5.36
CA THR A 176 3.92 -3.38 -5.63
C THR A 176 4.07 -4.89 -5.39
N GLY A 177 3.18 -5.48 -4.60
CA GLY A 177 3.26 -6.90 -4.24
C GLY A 177 4.22 -7.22 -3.09
N GLY A 178 5.04 -6.27 -2.64
CA GLY A 178 6.07 -6.53 -1.61
C GLY A 178 5.49 -7.01 -0.27
N HIS A 179 4.35 -6.44 0.17
CA HIS A 179 3.75 -6.85 1.45
C HIS A 179 3.17 -8.27 1.40
N ILE A 180 2.42 -8.63 0.35
CA ILE A 180 1.86 -9.99 0.24
C ILE A 180 2.96 -11.01 0.08
N THR A 181 4.02 -10.70 -0.69
CA THR A 181 5.21 -11.54 -0.83
C THR A 181 5.89 -11.75 0.52
N GLY A 182 6.32 -10.68 1.17
CA GLY A 182 7.08 -10.79 2.42
C GLY A 182 6.29 -11.44 3.56
N ILE A 183 4.99 -11.10 3.68
CA ILE A 183 4.12 -11.71 4.69
C ILE A 183 3.90 -13.19 4.40
N SER A 184 3.49 -13.54 3.18
CA SER A 184 3.11 -14.93 2.85
C SER A 184 4.28 -15.89 2.91
N GLU A 185 5.47 -15.48 2.44
CA GLU A 185 6.67 -16.33 2.50
C GLU A 185 7.03 -16.72 3.93
N ILE A 186 6.95 -15.80 4.87
CA ILE A 186 7.25 -16.06 6.28
C ILE A 186 6.12 -16.82 6.96
N LEU A 187 4.87 -16.43 6.73
CA LEU A 187 3.73 -17.13 7.36
C LEU A 187 3.60 -18.57 6.87
N LYS A 188 3.84 -18.86 5.58
CA LYS A 188 3.79 -20.24 5.04
C LYS A 188 4.88 -21.14 5.63
N GLN A 189 6.01 -20.61 6.10
CA GLN A 189 7.01 -21.39 6.81
C GLN A 189 6.49 -21.90 8.16
N ARG A 190 5.69 -21.09 8.87
CA ARG A 190 5.10 -21.45 10.16
C ARG A 190 3.74 -22.14 10.02
N PHE A 191 2.94 -21.71 9.02
CA PHE A 191 1.59 -22.19 8.72
C PHE A 191 1.52 -22.63 7.26
N PRO A 192 1.99 -23.86 6.92
CA PRO A 192 2.09 -24.33 5.53
C PRO A 192 0.74 -24.36 4.77
N GLN A 193 -0.39 -24.45 5.51
CA GLN A 193 -1.74 -24.47 4.95
C GLN A 193 -2.28 -23.08 4.61
N LEU A 194 -1.57 -21.99 4.94
CA LEU A 194 -1.99 -20.63 4.62
C LEU A 194 -2.27 -20.48 3.13
N LYS A 195 -3.43 -19.97 2.80
CA LYS A 195 -3.84 -19.62 1.43
C LYS A 195 -3.75 -18.11 1.24
N ALA A 196 -2.89 -17.66 0.33
CA ALA A 196 -2.72 -16.26 0.00
C ALA A 196 -3.41 -15.94 -1.33
N PHE A 197 -4.30 -14.95 -1.32
CA PHE A 197 -4.99 -14.46 -2.51
C PHE A 197 -4.65 -12.99 -2.76
N ALA A 198 -4.24 -12.71 -3.99
CA ALA A 198 -4.12 -11.33 -4.47
C ALA A 198 -5.51 -10.74 -4.71
N VAL A 199 -5.65 -9.43 -4.54
CA VAL A 199 -6.84 -8.70 -5.00
C VAL A 199 -6.40 -7.71 -6.07
N GLU A 200 -7.07 -7.75 -7.20
CA GLU A 200 -6.80 -6.87 -8.35
C GLU A 200 -8.10 -6.30 -8.94
N PRO A 201 -8.01 -5.14 -9.64
CA PRO A 201 -9.18 -4.58 -10.30
C PRO A 201 -9.66 -5.46 -11.45
N GLU A 202 -10.96 -5.66 -11.58
CA GLU A 202 -11.56 -6.43 -12.69
C GLU A 202 -11.24 -5.83 -14.07
N GLN A 203 -11.02 -4.50 -14.15
CA GLN A 203 -10.64 -3.81 -15.38
C GLN A 203 -9.14 -3.93 -15.72
N SER A 204 -8.33 -4.48 -14.81
CA SER A 204 -6.88 -4.63 -14.98
C SER A 204 -6.37 -5.93 -14.33
N PRO A 205 -6.88 -7.11 -14.75
CA PRO A 205 -6.65 -8.39 -14.07
C PRO A 205 -5.34 -9.04 -14.53
N VAL A 206 -4.22 -8.35 -14.36
CA VAL A 206 -2.91 -8.75 -14.92
C VAL A 206 -2.34 -9.99 -14.21
N ILE A 207 -2.55 -10.13 -12.90
CA ILE A 207 -2.10 -11.30 -12.14
C ILE A 207 -2.89 -12.54 -12.56
N SER A 208 -4.17 -12.37 -12.90
CA SER A 208 -5.02 -13.43 -13.46
C SER A 208 -4.76 -13.72 -14.95
N GLY A 209 -3.77 -13.07 -15.58
CA GLY A 209 -3.43 -13.27 -16.99
C GLY A 209 -4.22 -12.43 -17.98
N GLY A 210 -5.01 -11.46 -17.52
CA GLY A 210 -5.75 -10.52 -18.37
C GLY A 210 -4.91 -9.31 -18.80
N ALA A 211 -5.51 -8.45 -19.62
CA ALA A 211 -4.87 -7.23 -20.10
C ALA A 211 -4.93 -6.09 -19.06
N PRO A 212 -3.91 -5.21 -19.00
CA PRO A 212 -3.99 -4.01 -18.18
C PRO A 212 -5.03 -3.02 -18.74
N GLY A 213 -5.71 -2.33 -17.84
CA GLY A 213 -6.70 -1.33 -18.19
C GLY A 213 -6.84 -0.22 -17.14
N PRO A 214 -7.47 0.91 -17.48
CA PRO A 214 -7.73 1.97 -16.53
C PRO A 214 -8.80 1.53 -15.50
N HIS A 215 -8.58 1.87 -14.23
CA HIS A 215 -9.50 1.54 -13.15
C HIS A 215 -9.49 2.61 -12.05
N ALA A 216 -10.55 2.62 -11.20
CA ALA A 216 -10.73 3.60 -10.13
C ALA A 216 -10.15 3.18 -8.77
N ILE A 217 -9.70 1.94 -8.60
CA ILE A 217 -9.21 1.42 -7.32
C ILE A 217 -7.76 1.86 -7.12
N GLN A 218 -7.57 3.03 -6.52
CA GLN A 218 -6.23 3.58 -6.27
C GLN A 218 -5.45 2.71 -5.28
N GLY A 219 -4.14 2.56 -5.52
CA GLY A 219 -3.19 1.87 -4.64
C GLY A 219 -2.90 0.42 -4.99
N ILE A 220 -3.71 -0.20 -5.86
CA ILE A 220 -3.51 -1.55 -6.41
C ILE A 220 -3.60 -1.54 -7.94
N GLY A 221 -3.30 -2.65 -8.59
CA GLY A 221 -3.46 -2.79 -10.03
C GLY A 221 -2.45 -1.94 -10.82
N ALA A 222 -1.16 -2.23 -10.70
CA ALA A 222 -0.09 -1.46 -11.37
C ALA A 222 -0.11 -1.56 -12.91
N GLY A 223 -0.89 -2.50 -13.47
CA GLY A 223 -0.96 -2.75 -14.91
C GLY A 223 0.18 -3.62 -15.46
N PHE A 224 0.98 -4.18 -14.57
CA PHE A 224 2.04 -5.16 -14.85
C PHE A 224 2.30 -6.00 -13.60
N ILE A 225 3.00 -7.12 -13.75
CA ILE A 225 3.45 -7.95 -12.62
C ILE A 225 4.77 -7.35 -12.09
N PRO A 226 4.79 -6.82 -10.84
CA PRO A 226 6.00 -6.24 -10.27
C PRO A 226 7.09 -7.29 -10.05
N ALA A 227 8.36 -6.91 -10.23
CA ALA A 227 9.50 -7.83 -10.02
C ALA A 227 9.61 -8.34 -8.57
N VAL A 228 9.14 -7.55 -7.60
CA VAL A 228 9.13 -7.94 -6.17
C VAL A 228 7.93 -8.79 -5.75
N LEU A 229 6.99 -9.05 -6.68
CA LEU A 229 5.85 -9.96 -6.41
C LEU A 229 6.27 -11.40 -6.70
N ASN A 230 6.24 -12.22 -5.67
CA ASN A 230 6.35 -13.67 -5.83
C ASN A 230 4.96 -14.26 -6.13
N THR A 231 4.71 -14.60 -7.38
CA THR A 231 3.42 -15.17 -7.80
C THR A 231 3.23 -16.62 -7.37
N ASP A 232 4.31 -17.37 -7.12
CA ASP A 232 4.26 -18.79 -6.79
C ASP A 232 3.68 -19.08 -5.40
N ILE A 233 3.64 -18.07 -4.54
CA ILE A 233 3.05 -18.17 -3.21
C ILE A 233 1.53 -17.96 -3.21
N LEU A 234 0.94 -17.50 -4.33
CA LEU A 234 -0.47 -17.15 -4.44
C LEU A 234 -1.29 -18.38 -4.86
N GLU A 235 -2.44 -18.54 -4.21
CA GLU A 235 -3.48 -19.52 -4.66
C GLU A 235 -4.28 -18.98 -5.86
N GLY A 236 -4.15 -17.69 -6.16
CA GLY A 236 -4.81 -17.01 -7.24
C GLY A 236 -5.10 -15.55 -6.92
N ALA A 237 -5.91 -14.91 -7.76
CA ALA A 237 -6.36 -13.54 -7.54
C ALA A 237 -7.88 -13.43 -7.53
N VAL A 238 -8.40 -12.46 -6.78
CA VAL A 238 -9.82 -12.13 -6.70
C VAL A 238 -10.04 -10.79 -7.38
N LEU A 239 -10.94 -10.78 -8.37
CA LEU A 239 -11.28 -9.59 -9.12
C LEU A 239 -12.36 -8.77 -8.41
N VAL A 240 -12.14 -7.46 -8.29
CA VAL A 240 -13.06 -6.54 -7.61
C VAL A 240 -13.33 -5.33 -8.49
N GLY A 241 -14.61 -4.97 -8.60
CA GLY A 241 -15.07 -3.77 -9.29
C GLY A 241 -15.01 -2.52 -8.41
N LYS A 242 -15.15 -1.34 -9.07
CA LYS A 242 -15.17 -0.04 -8.40
C LYS A 242 -16.25 0.02 -7.33
N ASP A 243 -17.48 -0.33 -7.69
CA ASP A 243 -18.66 -0.14 -6.82
C ASP A 243 -18.59 -1.02 -5.58
N GLU A 244 -18.07 -2.24 -5.72
CA GLU A 244 -17.83 -3.14 -4.60
C GLU A 244 -16.76 -2.55 -3.65
N ALA A 245 -15.64 -2.08 -4.20
CA ALA A 245 -14.58 -1.46 -3.41
C ALA A 245 -15.09 -0.23 -2.65
N PHE A 246 -15.87 0.64 -3.30
CA PHE A 246 -16.45 1.83 -2.70
C PHE A 246 -17.45 1.47 -1.59
N SER A 247 -18.36 0.54 -1.86
CA SER A 247 -19.35 0.07 -0.89
C SER A 247 -18.67 -0.46 0.39
N PHE A 248 -17.66 -1.32 0.25
CA PHE A 248 -16.95 -1.85 1.42
C PHE A 248 -16.08 -0.80 2.12
N THR A 249 -15.54 0.20 1.42
CA THR A 249 -14.86 1.34 2.05
C THR A 249 -15.81 2.13 2.95
N GLN A 250 -17.01 2.44 2.45
CA GLN A 250 -18.04 3.15 3.20
C GLN A 250 -18.56 2.33 4.39
N ARG A 251 -18.79 1.03 4.19
CA ARG A 251 -19.26 0.10 5.23
C ARG A 251 -18.22 -0.05 6.35
N LEU A 252 -16.94 -0.15 6.00
CA LEU A 252 -15.85 -0.21 6.97
C LEU A 252 -15.88 1.00 7.92
N ALA A 253 -16.09 2.20 7.37
CA ALA A 253 -16.21 3.41 8.18
C ALA A 253 -17.48 3.41 9.03
N LYS A 254 -18.64 3.08 8.44
CA LYS A 254 -19.95 3.16 9.11
C LYS A 254 -20.17 2.05 10.15
N GLU A 255 -19.71 0.83 9.86
CA GLU A 255 -20.01 -0.33 10.67
C GLU A 255 -18.90 -0.63 11.68
N GLU A 256 -17.61 -0.44 11.31
CA GLU A 256 -16.47 -0.76 12.18
C GLU A 256 -15.72 0.48 12.72
N GLY A 257 -16.07 1.69 12.28
CA GLY A 257 -15.42 2.93 12.70
C GLY A 257 -13.99 3.10 12.14
N ILE A 258 -13.64 2.36 11.09
CA ILE A 258 -12.32 2.41 10.47
C ILE A 258 -12.41 3.15 9.14
N LEU A 259 -11.88 4.36 9.08
CA LEU A 259 -11.83 5.15 7.85
C LEU A 259 -10.59 4.72 7.02
N GLY A 260 -10.79 3.77 6.12
CA GLY A 260 -9.75 3.24 5.22
C GLY A 260 -9.86 3.78 3.80
N GLY A 261 -8.83 3.55 2.98
CA GLY A 261 -8.84 3.88 1.55
C GLY A 261 -9.52 2.83 0.67
N ILE A 262 -9.65 3.14 -0.62
CA ILE A 262 -10.38 2.33 -1.61
C ILE A 262 -9.81 0.91 -1.75
N SER A 263 -8.48 0.76 -1.71
CA SER A 263 -7.82 -0.55 -1.78
C SER A 263 -8.16 -1.45 -0.59
N THR A 264 -8.43 -0.86 0.59
CA THR A 264 -8.92 -1.62 1.75
C THR A 264 -10.34 -2.14 1.48
N GLY A 265 -11.22 -1.28 0.97
CA GLY A 265 -12.56 -1.71 0.55
C GLY A 265 -12.53 -2.83 -0.49
N ALA A 266 -11.61 -2.75 -1.45
CA ALA A 266 -11.42 -3.81 -2.45
C ALA A 266 -11.02 -5.15 -1.79
N SER A 267 -10.12 -5.12 -0.81
CA SER A 267 -9.73 -6.35 -0.09
C SER A 267 -10.90 -6.94 0.72
N LEU A 268 -11.73 -6.10 1.32
CA LEU A 268 -12.93 -6.54 2.04
C LEU A 268 -14.00 -7.10 1.10
N ALA A 269 -14.19 -6.51 -0.07
CA ALA A 269 -15.07 -7.03 -1.11
C ALA A 269 -14.59 -8.40 -1.61
N ALA A 270 -13.28 -8.57 -1.80
CA ALA A 270 -12.68 -9.85 -2.17
C ALA A 270 -12.91 -10.92 -1.09
N ILE A 271 -12.77 -10.59 0.18
CA ILE A 271 -13.13 -11.50 1.29
C ILE A 271 -14.59 -11.90 1.17
N ALA A 272 -15.51 -10.95 1.02
CA ALA A 272 -16.94 -11.23 0.90
C ALA A 272 -17.27 -12.19 -0.26
N LYS A 273 -16.61 -12.03 -1.40
CA LYS A 273 -16.73 -12.96 -2.54
C LYS A 273 -16.25 -14.37 -2.21
N LYS A 274 -15.25 -14.51 -1.37
CA LYS A 274 -14.64 -15.81 -1.00
C LYS A 274 -15.30 -16.48 0.19
N LEU A 275 -16.20 -15.83 0.93
CA LEU A 275 -16.79 -16.39 2.17
C LEU A 275 -17.46 -17.77 1.98
N GLY A 276 -18.04 -18.03 0.80
CA GLY A 276 -18.65 -19.33 0.49
C GLY A 276 -17.66 -20.51 0.43
N GLU A 277 -16.36 -20.20 0.24
CA GLU A 277 -15.27 -21.17 0.15
C GLU A 277 -14.43 -21.22 1.45
N ILE A 278 -14.64 -20.27 2.37
CA ILE A 278 -13.86 -20.11 3.60
C ILE A 278 -14.67 -20.73 4.76
N PRO A 279 -14.10 -21.70 5.50
CA PRO A 279 -14.73 -22.23 6.71
C PRO A 279 -14.98 -21.11 7.73
N GLN A 280 -16.13 -21.16 8.44
CA GLN A 280 -16.52 -20.09 9.36
C GLN A 280 -15.52 -19.88 10.52
N ASN A 281 -14.84 -20.93 10.95
CA ASN A 281 -13.82 -20.87 12.02
C ASN A 281 -12.42 -20.52 11.51
N ALA A 282 -12.21 -20.44 10.19
CA ALA A 282 -10.92 -20.11 9.62
C ALA A 282 -10.56 -18.64 9.90
N THR A 283 -9.32 -18.39 10.27
CA THR A 283 -8.76 -17.04 10.49
C THR A 283 -8.41 -16.40 9.15
N VAL A 284 -9.10 -15.32 8.82
CA VAL A 284 -8.87 -14.53 7.60
C VAL A 284 -8.22 -13.21 7.99
N LEU A 285 -7.10 -12.87 7.37
CA LEU A 285 -6.39 -11.61 7.58
C LEU A 285 -6.37 -10.77 6.32
N THR A 286 -6.60 -9.48 6.48
CA THR A 286 -6.38 -8.47 5.45
C THR A 286 -5.66 -7.24 6.01
N ILE A 287 -5.36 -6.28 5.14
CA ILE A 287 -4.61 -5.07 5.47
C ILE A 287 -5.47 -3.82 5.23
N ASN A 288 -5.49 -2.90 6.18
CA ASN A 288 -5.89 -1.52 5.94
C ASN A 288 -4.66 -0.72 5.55
N TYR A 289 -4.52 -0.42 4.27
CA TYR A 289 -3.27 0.10 3.69
C TYR A 289 -3.00 1.55 4.03
N ASP A 290 -4.06 2.37 4.11
CA ASP A 290 -3.97 3.82 4.34
C ASP A 290 -5.26 4.38 4.92
N THR A 291 -5.30 5.70 5.05
CA THR A 291 -6.43 6.45 5.63
C THR A 291 -7.35 7.00 4.55
N GLY A 292 -8.68 7.00 4.83
CA GLY A 292 -9.70 7.51 3.92
C GLY A 292 -9.66 9.01 3.66
N GLU A 293 -9.03 9.80 4.55
CA GLU A 293 -8.89 11.25 4.40
C GLU A 293 -8.16 11.66 3.10
N ARG A 294 -7.43 10.75 2.48
CA ARG A 294 -6.73 10.96 1.21
C ARG A 294 -7.64 10.91 -0.01
N TYR A 295 -8.93 10.63 0.19
CA TYR A 295 -9.90 10.31 -0.87
C TYR A 295 -11.15 11.18 -0.83
N TRP A 296 -11.15 12.30 -0.06
CA TRP A 296 -12.31 13.21 0.01
C TRP A 296 -12.72 13.76 -1.36
N SER A 297 -11.76 13.96 -2.27
CA SER A 297 -12.01 14.44 -3.63
C SER A 297 -12.40 13.35 -4.63
N VAL A 298 -12.64 12.11 -4.17
CA VAL A 298 -13.07 11.01 -5.04
C VAL A 298 -14.60 10.98 -5.10
N ASP A 299 -15.12 11.33 -6.25
CA ASP A 299 -16.56 11.38 -6.48
C ASP A 299 -17.26 10.04 -6.18
N GLY A 300 -18.33 10.11 -5.39
CA GLY A 300 -19.18 8.97 -5.02
C GLY A 300 -18.56 8.04 -3.96
N LEU A 301 -17.38 8.36 -3.41
CA LEU A 301 -16.81 7.55 -2.33
C LEU A 301 -17.37 7.94 -0.96
N PHE A 302 -17.31 9.22 -0.61
CA PHE A 302 -17.85 9.74 0.65
C PHE A 302 -18.79 10.92 0.34
N GLU A 303 -20.02 10.85 0.82
CA GLU A 303 -21.02 11.89 0.64
C GLU A 303 -21.26 12.63 1.96
N GLU A 304 -21.56 13.92 1.86
CA GLU A 304 -21.99 14.72 2.99
C GLU A 304 -23.43 14.37 3.36
N ASN A 305 -23.68 14.06 4.63
CA ASN A 305 -25.02 13.88 5.18
C ASN A 305 -25.42 15.15 5.94
N ILE A 306 -25.83 16.18 5.21
CA ILE A 306 -26.30 17.44 5.80
C ILE A 306 -27.81 17.34 6.01
N ILE A 307 -28.26 17.51 7.26
CA ILE A 307 -29.67 17.68 7.60
C ILE A 307 -29.90 19.19 7.71
N SER A 308 -30.61 19.77 6.73
CA SER A 308 -31.10 21.16 6.83
C SER A 308 -32.33 21.17 7.75
N GLU A 309 -32.32 22.01 8.79
CA GLU A 309 -33.48 22.30 9.66
C GLU A 309 -34.57 23.08 8.91
#